data_9880c5ce32f0e31d5eda01fc1a186332
#
_entry.id   9880c5ce32f0e31d5eda01fc1a186332
#
_cell.length_a   1.000
_cell.length_b   1.000
_cell.length_c   1.000
_cell.angle_alpha   90.00
_cell.angle_beta   90.00
_cell.angle_gamma   90.00
#
_symmetry.space_group_name_H-M   'P 1'
#
loop_
_entity.id
_entity.type
_entity.pdbx_description
1 polymer ?
#
loop_
_entity_poly.entity_id
_entity_poly.type
_entity_poly.pdbx_seq_one_letter_code
_entity_poly.pdbx_strand_id
1 'polypeptide(L)'
;ETIDRHPDFRIIAAANTWGKGADLQYVGRNALDAATLDRFDNIFFDYDRKLEECLYPSEEVLKFMWSFRDAVLKTKIPHVVSTRGIGKVYKKDQRGIPVNDILTSNVVKNLSQDDVNTVIGNMSDINSSNKFYSGIKQLVLRR
;
A
#
# COMPACT_ATOMS: atom_id res chain seq x y z
N GLU A 1 33.11 5.56 -28.46
CA GLU A 1 32.86 4.20 -28.98
C GLU A 1 31.33 3.96 -28.96
N THR A 2 30.75 3.71 -30.12
CA THR A 2 29.28 3.43 -30.22
C THR A 2 29.12 1.91 -30.15
N ILE A 3 28.29 1.44 -29.24
CA ILE A 3 27.96 0.01 -29.10
C ILE A 3 26.56 -0.20 -29.69
N ASP A 4 26.47 -1.08 -30.69
CA ASP A 4 25.19 -1.44 -31.29
C ASP A 4 24.39 -2.32 -30.33
N ARG A 5 23.06 -2.08 -30.27
CA ARG A 5 22.16 -2.87 -29.44
C ARG A 5 21.99 -4.28 -30.01
N HIS A 6 21.95 -5.29 -29.13
CA HIS A 6 21.56 -6.62 -29.53
C HIS A 6 20.13 -6.62 -30.12
N PRO A 7 19.81 -7.39 -31.20
CA PRO A 7 18.46 -7.42 -31.79
C PRO A 7 17.35 -7.77 -30.78
N ASP A 8 17.67 -8.61 -29.80
CA ASP A 8 16.70 -9.05 -28.77
C ASP A 8 16.71 -8.17 -27.51
N PHE A 9 17.41 -7.02 -27.55
CA PHE A 9 17.42 -6.11 -26.41
C PHE A 9 16.03 -5.53 -26.15
N ARG A 10 15.59 -5.62 -24.89
CA ARG A 10 14.30 -5.06 -24.43
C ARG A 10 14.56 -4.23 -23.18
N ILE A 11 13.77 -3.17 -23.02
CA ILE A 11 13.78 -2.33 -21.81
C ILE A 11 12.44 -2.51 -21.11
N ILE A 12 12.50 -2.86 -19.83
CA ILE A 12 11.33 -2.86 -18.93
C ILE A 12 11.61 -1.84 -17.84
N ALA A 13 10.68 -0.89 -17.66
CA ALA A 13 10.75 0.13 -16.61
C ALA A 13 9.56 -0.04 -15.67
N ALA A 14 9.80 0.12 -14.37
CA ALA A 14 8.75 0.15 -13.35
C ALA A 14 8.71 1.53 -12.70
N ALA A 15 7.52 2.10 -12.57
CA ALA A 15 7.31 3.41 -11.96
C ALA A 15 6.05 3.41 -11.11
N ASN A 16 6.03 4.27 -10.08
CA ASN A 16 4.87 4.44 -9.20
C ASN A 16 3.89 5.50 -9.72
N THR A 17 4.24 6.20 -10.81
CA THR A 17 3.39 7.20 -11.47
C THR A 17 3.45 6.96 -12.97
N TRP A 18 2.47 7.53 -13.69
CA TRP A 18 2.42 7.47 -15.16
C TRP A 18 3.47 8.36 -15.87
N GLY A 19 4.49 8.81 -15.15
CA GLY A 19 5.49 9.73 -15.70
C GLY A 19 4.98 11.17 -15.88
N LYS A 20 3.76 11.48 -15.45
CA LYS A 20 3.16 12.82 -15.52
C LYS A 20 3.58 13.75 -14.38
N GLY A 21 4.51 13.33 -13.54
CA GLY A 21 5.00 14.10 -12.40
C GLY A 21 4.45 13.62 -11.06
N ALA A 22 4.46 14.50 -10.07
CA ALA A 22 3.99 14.22 -8.72
C ALA A 22 2.47 14.01 -8.66
N ASP A 23 2.04 13.11 -7.79
CA ASP A 23 0.64 12.95 -7.40
C ASP A 23 0.49 12.99 -5.88
N LEU A 24 -0.73 12.76 -5.36
CA LEU A 24 -1.02 12.82 -3.92
C LEU A 24 -0.18 11.86 -3.07
N GLN A 25 0.23 10.71 -3.64
CA GLN A 25 0.98 9.68 -2.93
C GLN A 25 2.50 9.76 -3.19
N TYR A 26 2.90 10.34 -4.31
CA TYR A 26 4.27 10.35 -4.79
C TYR A 26 4.73 11.78 -5.12
N VAL A 27 4.95 12.57 -4.08
CA VAL A 27 5.42 13.96 -4.16
C VAL A 27 6.90 14.00 -4.56
N GLY A 28 7.31 15.04 -5.29
CA GLY A 28 8.71 15.25 -5.67
C GLY A 28 9.17 14.46 -6.90
N ARG A 29 8.25 13.97 -7.73
CA ARG A 29 8.55 13.32 -9.01
C ARG A 29 8.54 14.35 -10.14
N ASN A 30 9.59 14.33 -10.98
CA ASN A 30 9.61 15.10 -12.22
C ASN A 30 8.78 14.41 -13.29
N ALA A 31 8.07 15.19 -14.09
CA ALA A 31 7.38 14.68 -15.27
C ALA A 31 8.42 14.23 -16.32
N LEU A 32 8.15 13.11 -16.98
CA LEU A 32 8.86 12.72 -18.17
C LEU A 32 8.28 13.48 -19.37
N ASP A 33 9.12 13.79 -20.37
CA ASP A 33 8.64 14.39 -21.59
C ASP A 33 7.75 13.43 -22.41
N ALA A 34 6.88 14.00 -23.25
CA ALA A 34 5.92 13.22 -24.02
C ALA A 34 6.57 12.23 -24.99
N ALA A 35 7.73 12.59 -25.55
CA ALA A 35 8.46 11.72 -26.47
C ALA A 35 9.07 10.51 -25.76
N THR A 36 9.47 10.66 -24.51
CA THR A 36 9.92 9.55 -23.67
C THR A 36 8.76 8.63 -23.33
N LEU A 37 7.60 9.17 -22.94
CA LEU A 37 6.40 8.38 -22.62
C LEU A 37 5.87 7.60 -23.83
N ASP A 38 5.90 8.19 -25.01
CA ASP A 38 5.44 7.58 -26.27
C ASP A 38 6.27 6.35 -26.71
N ARG A 39 7.48 6.20 -26.17
CA ARG A 39 8.35 5.05 -26.46
C ARG A 39 8.05 3.80 -25.66
N PHE A 40 7.15 3.88 -24.69
CA PHE A 40 6.81 2.76 -23.80
C PHE A 40 5.34 2.38 -23.93
N ASP A 41 5.09 1.09 -24.08
CA ASP A 41 3.77 0.53 -23.85
C ASP A 41 3.50 0.44 -22.35
N ASN A 42 2.41 1.04 -21.90
CA ASN A 42 2.08 1.11 -20.48
C ASN A 42 1.24 -0.09 -20.07
N ILE A 43 1.73 -0.80 -19.05
CA ILE A 43 0.99 -1.87 -18.39
C ILE A 43 0.69 -1.41 -16.95
N PHE A 44 -0.60 -1.35 -16.61
CA PHE A 44 -1.02 -1.08 -15.24
C PHE A 44 -0.93 -2.34 -14.39
N PHE A 45 -0.21 -2.25 -13.29
CA PHE A 45 -0.01 -3.35 -12.35
C PHE A 45 -0.61 -2.96 -11.01
N ASP A 46 -1.78 -3.51 -10.69
CA ASP A 46 -2.45 -3.28 -9.40
C ASP A 46 -2.08 -4.37 -8.38
N TYR A 47 -2.55 -4.22 -7.15
CA TYR A 47 -2.38 -5.20 -6.10
C TYR A 47 -3.16 -6.48 -6.41
N ASP A 48 -2.46 -7.62 -6.35
CA ASP A 48 -3.04 -8.95 -6.57
C ASP A 48 -3.36 -9.61 -5.21
N ARG A 49 -4.65 -9.63 -4.85
CA ARG A 49 -5.11 -10.24 -3.58
C ARG A 49 -4.84 -11.74 -3.53
N LYS A 50 -4.92 -12.46 -4.66
CA LYS A 50 -4.62 -13.90 -4.70
C LYS A 50 -3.15 -14.16 -4.42
N LEU A 51 -2.27 -13.33 -4.97
CA LEU A 51 -0.85 -13.40 -4.65
C LEU A 51 -0.60 -13.09 -3.17
N GLU A 52 -1.28 -12.08 -2.60
CA GLU A 52 -1.16 -11.73 -1.19
C GLU A 52 -1.63 -12.87 -0.28
N GLU A 53 -2.70 -13.60 -0.63
CA GLU A 53 -3.16 -14.81 0.08
C GLU A 53 -2.09 -15.92 0.08
N CYS A 54 -1.49 -16.18 -1.08
CA CYS A 54 -0.42 -17.16 -1.19
C CYS A 54 0.83 -16.79 -0.37
N LEU A 55 1.20 -15.50 -0.37
CA LEU A 55 2.42 -15.03 0.31
C LEU A 55 2.24 -14.91 1.83
N TYR A 56 1.05 -14.57 2.29
CA TYR A 56 0.75 -14.22 3.69
C TYR A 56 -0.55 -14.88 4.16
N PRO A 57 -0.56 -16.22 4.37
CA PRO A 57 -1.77 -17.00 4.65
C PRO A 57 -2.32 -16.73 6.07
N SER A 58 -2.83 -15.53 6.31
CA SER A 58 -3.51 -15.11 7.52
C SER A 58 -4.76 -14.31 7.16
N GLU A 59 -5.92 -14.97 7.24
CA GLU A 59 -7.20 -14.34 6.94
C GLU A 59 -7.42 -13.07 7.76
N GLU A 60 -7.03 -13.08 9.02
CA GLU A 60 -7.20 -11.96 9.93
C GLU A 60 -6.38 -10.73 9.52
N VAL A 61 -5.10 -10.94 9.18
CA VAL A 61 -4.22 -9.88 8.66
C VAL A 61 -4.71 -9.36 7.31
N LEU A 62 -5.04 -10.26 6.40
CA LEU A 62 -5.46 -9.91 5.04
C LEU A 62 -6.77 -9.13 5.03
N LYS A 63 -7.80 -9.60 5.72
CA LYS A 63 -9.09 -8.89 5.82
C LYS A 63 -8.91 -7.48 6.38
N PHE A 64 -8.11 -7.33 7.43
CA PHE A 64 -7.83 -6.02 8.00
C PHE A 64 -7.09 -5.11 7.03
N MET A 65 -5.99 -5.59 6.45
CA MET A 65 -5.15 -4.77 5.57
C MET A 65 -5.83 -4.39 4.25
N TRP A 66 -6.67 -5.26 3.70
CA TRP A 66 -7.45 -4.96 2.51
C TRP A 66 -8.55 -3.94 2.80
N SER A 67 -9.32 -4.13 3.87
CA SER A 67 -10.33 -3.15 4.28
C SER A 67 -9.69 -1.78 4.56
N PHE A 68 -8.53 -1.75 5.20
CA PHE A 68 -7.79 -0.53 5.45
C PHE A 68 -7.28 0.11 4.13
N ARG A 69 -6.75 -0.68 3.19
CA ARG A 69 -6.33 -0.22 1.86
C ARG A 69 -7.49 0.39 1.09
N ASP A 70 -8.63 -0.30 1.03
CA ASP A 70 -9.82 0.16 0.31
C ASP A 70 -10.35 1.48 0.92
N ALA A 71 -10.35 1.61 2.25
CA ALA A 71 -10.72 2.83 2.94
C ALA A 71 -9.76 4.00 2.65
N VAL A 72 -8.46 3.75 2.64
CA VAL A 72 -7.44 4.76 2.26
C VAL A 72 -7.66 5.24 0.82
N LEU A 73 -7.89 4.33 -0.12
CA LEU A 73 -8.18 4.68 -1.52
C LEU A 73 -9.46 5.50 -1.66
N LYS A 74 -10.52 5.10 -0.96
CA LYS A 74 -11.82 5.78 -0.96
C LYS A 74 -11.73 7.21 -0.40
N THR A 75 -10.97 7.39 0.67
CA THR A 75 -10.79 8.69 1.35
C THR A 75 -9.76 9.59 0.68
N LYS A 76 -9.00 9.08 -0.30
CA LYS A 76 -7.91 9.78 -1.00
C LYS A 76 -6.83 10.33 -0.06
N ILE A 77 -6.69 9.73 1.11
CA ILE A 77 -5.60 10.07 2.04
C ILE A 77 -4.26 9.64 1.41
N PRO A 78 -3.21 10.48 1.42
CA PRO A 78 -1.93 10.17 0.80
C PRO A 78 -1.12 9.14 1.63
N HIS A 79 -1.62 7.92 1.70
CA HIS A 79 -1.03 6.81 2.42
C HIS A 79 -0.97 5.55 1.55
N VAL A 80 0.14 4.81 1.60
CA VAL A 80 0.36 3.63 0.76
C VAL A 80 0.26 2.36 1.59
N VAL A 81 -0.71 1.52 1.27
CA VAL A 81 -0.89 0.18 1.87
C VAL A 81 -0.45 -0.88 0.85
N SER A 82 0.84 -1.12 0.76
CA SER A 82 1.43 -2.04 -0.22
C SER A 82 1.41 -3.49 0.24
N THR A 83 1.55 -4.44 -0.70
CA THR A 83 1.79 -5.87 -0.43
C THR A 83 2.98 -6.09 0.52
N ARG A 84 4.05 -5.27 0.40
CA ARG A 84 5.17 -5.28 1.33
C ARG A 84 4.77 -4.86 2.75
N GLY A 85 3.83 -3.89 2.86
CA GLY A 85 3.25 -3.46 4.13
C GLY A 85 2.49 -4.61 4.81
N ILE A 86 1.66 -5.34 4.06
CA ILE A 86 0.97 -6.56 4.53
C ILE A 86 1.97 -7.57 5.06
N GLY A 87 3.03 -7.84 4.29
CA GLY A 87 4.08 -8.79 4.71
C GLY A 87 4.78 -8.40 6.00
N LYS A 88 4.97 -7.10 6.26
CA LYS A 88 5.53 -6.63 7.54
C LYS A 88 4.59 -6.89 8.71
N VAL A 89 3.29 -6.61 8.54
CA VAL A 89 2.26 -6.87 9.56
C VAL A 89 2.19 -8.37 9.83
N TYR A 90 2.06 -9.19 8.80
CA TYR A 90 2.02 -10.65 8.89
C TYR A 90 3.23 -11.22 9.66
N LYS A 91 4.45 -10.86 9.25
CA LYS A 91 5.67 -11.37 9.90
C LYS A 91 5.79 -10.96 11.37
N LYS A 92 5.35 -9.76 11.72
CA LYS A 92 5.34 -9.28 13.11
C LYS A 92 4.29 -10.01 13.94
N ASP A 93 3.11 -10.24 13.39
CA ASP A 93 2.05 -11.00 14.02
C ASP A 93 2.48 -12.44 14.31
N GLN A 94 3.11 -13.12 13.34
CA GLN A 94 3.67 -14.48 13.52
C GLN A 94 4.76 -14.54 14.60
N ARG A 95 5.43 -13.43 14.88
CA ARG A 95 6.43 -13.32 15.95
C ARG A 95 5.84 -12.97 17.32
N GLY A 96 4.53 -12.84 17.41
CA GLY A 96 3.84 -12.48 18.66
C GLY A 96 4.04 -11.03 19.11
N ILE A 97 4.41 -10.12 18.20
CA ILE A 97 4.51 -8.70 18.53
C ILE A 97 3.12 -8.17 18.87
N PRO A 98 2.98 -7.36 19.95
CA PRO A 98 1.70 -6.80 20.33
C PRO A 98 1.02 -6.04 19.20
N VAL A 99 -0.30 -6.24 19.03
CA VAL A 99 -1.09 -5.64 17.94
C VAL A 99 -0.94 -4.12 17.88
N ASN A 100 -0.95 -3.44 19.04
CA ASN A 100 -0.78 -2.00 19.10
C ASN A 100 0.56 -1.53 18.55
N ASP A 101 1.64 -2.27 18.79
CA ASP A 101 2.99 -1.96 18.29
C ASP A 101 3.07 -2.20 16.77
N ILE A 102 2.39 -3.25 16.29
CA ILE A 102 2.28 -3.51 14.85
C ILE A 102 1.52 -2.37 14.17
N LEU A 103 0.36 -1.98 14.70
CA LEU A 103 -0.47 -0.93 14.14
C LEU A 103 0.26 0.41 14.10
N THR A 104 0.83 0.84 15.21
CA THR A 104 1.55 2.12 15.28
C THR A 104 2.77 2.19 14.38
N SER A 105 3.55 1.12 14.31
CA SER A 105 4.81 1.12 13.58
C SER A 105 4.67 0.82 12.07
N ASN A 106 3.55 0.25 11.62
CA ASN A 106 3.41 -0.17 10.21
C ASN A 106 2.15 0.33 9.52
N VAL A 107 1.04 0.46 10.23
CA VAL A 107 -0.26 0.75 9.61
C VAL A 107 -0.58 2.24 9.66
N VAL A 108 -0.60 2.83 10.86
CA VAL A 108 -0.98 4.24 11.03
C VAL A 108 0.23 5.19 11.11
N LYS A 109 1.40 4.68 10.87
CA LYS A 109 2.62 5.48 10.81
C LYS A 109 2.45 6.61 9.79
N ASN A 110 2.76 7.82 10.21
CA ASN A 110 2.66 9.05 9.41
C ASN A 110 1.23 9.50 9.06
N LEU A 111 0.20 8.90 9.64
CA LEU A 111 -1.17 9.41 9.58
C LEU A 111 -1.45 10.31 10.77
N SER A 112 -2.18 11.40 10.53
CA SER A 112 -2.76 12.21 11.60
C SER A 112 -3.89 11.43 12.29
N GLN A 113 -4.29 11.89 13.49
CA GLN A 113 -5.42 11.28 14.20
C GLN A 113 -6.72 11.38 13.39
N ASP A 114 -6.94 12.51 12.73
CA ASP A 114 -8.13 12.76 11.90
C ASP A 114 -8.15 11.85 10.66
N ASP A 115 -6.98 11.63 10.02
CA ASP A 115 -6.86 10.68 8.92
C ASP A 115 -7.19 9.25 9.37
N VAL A 116 -6.67 8.82 10.53
CA VAL A 116 -6.94 7.51 11.08
C VAL A 116 -8.44 7.34 11.36
N ASN A 117 -9.09 8.34 11.99
CA ASN A 117 -10.53 8.34 12.24
C ASN A 117 -11.32 8.23 10.95
N THR A 118 -10.93 9.01 9.93
CA THR A 118 -11.56 9.02 8.61
C THR A 118 -11.45 7.66 7.93
N VAL A 119 -10.25 7.05 7.95
CA VAL A 119 -10.03 5.73 7.36
C VAL A 119 -10.87 4.67 8.08
N ILE A 120 -10.82 4.62 9.43
CA ILE A 120 -11.58 3.63 10.21
C ILE A 120 -13.09 3.76 9.95
N GLY A 121 -13.61 4.98 9.86
CA GLY A 121 -15.01 5.23 9.55
C GLY A 121 -15.45 4.77 8.15
N ASN A 122 -14.50 4.55 7.24
CA ASN A 122 -14.74 4.08 5.87
C ASN A 122 -14.33 2.61 5.63
N MET A 123 -13.84 1.91 6.64
CA MET A 123 -13.55 0.47 6.54
C MET A 123 -14.86 -0.32 6.44
N SER A 124 -14.93 -1.27 5.51
CA SER A 124 -16.05 -2.19 5.30
C SER A 124 -15.60 -3.65 5.41
N ASP A 125 -16.57 -4.55 5.50
CA ASP A 125 -16.34 -6.01 5.48
C ASP A 125 -15.45 -6.54 6.62
N ILE A 126 -15.38 -5.77 7.72
CA ILE A 126 -14.61 -6.12 8.91
C ILE A 126 -15.40 -5.76 10.18
N ASN A 127 -15.25 -6.56 11.20
CA ASN A 127 -15.91 -6.36 12.49
C ASN A 127 -14.94 -6.45 13.67
N SER A 128 -15.44 -6.22 14.87
CA SER A 128 -14.64 -6.19 16.10
C SER A 128 -14.08 -7.54 16.54
N SER A 129 -14.42 -8.66 15.87
CA SER A 129 -13.77 -9.96 16.13
C SER A 129 -12.35 -9.99 15.57
N ASN A 130 -12.04 -9.15 14.57
CA ASN A 130 -10.68 -9.00 14.08
C ASN A 130 -9.83 -8.19 15.06
N LYS A 131 -8.75 -8.78 15.57
CA LYS A 131 -7.89 -8.15 16.60
C LYS A 131 -7.24 -6.84 16.16
N PHE A 132 -6.88 -6.72 14.88
CA PHE A 132 -6.29 -5.48 14.34
C PHE A 132 -7.33 -4.37 14.26
N TYR A 133 -8.56 -4.69 13.82
CA TYR A 133 -9.65 -3.72 13.77
C TYR A 133 -10.09 -3.27 15.16
N SER A 134 -10.17 -4.19 16.12
CA SER A 134 -10.40 -3.85 17.51
C SER A 134 -9.26 -3.02 18.10
N GLY A 135 -8.02 -3.39 17.81
CA GLY A 135 -6.83 -2.67 18.26
C GLY A 135 -6.75 -1.24 17.73
N ILE A 136 -7.01 -1.02 16.44
CA ILE A 136 -6.94 0.33 15.87
C ILE A 136 -8.02 1.25 16.43
N LYS A 137 -9.22 0.75 16.70
CA LYS A 137 -10.28 1.50 17.41
C LYS A 137 -9.86 1.93 18.80
N GLN A 138 -9.20 1.04 19.54
CA GLN A 138 -8.69 1.36 20.89
C GLN A 138 -7.57 2.39 20.85
N LEU A 139 -6.70 2.37 19.85
CA LEU A 139 -5.64 3.37 19.66
C LEU A 139 -6.22 4.79 19.45
N VAL A 140 -7.34 4.88 18.76
CA VAL A 140 -8.06 6.14 18.53
C VAL A 140 -8.67 6.69 19.81
N LEU A 141 -9.23 5.83 20.66
CA LEU A 141 -9.90 6.23 21.90
C LEU A 141 -8.91 6.65 23.03
N ARG A 142 -7.62 6.29 22.89
CA ARG A 142 -6.59 6.54 23.92
C ARG A 142 -5.73 7.79 23.69
N ARG A 143 -5.91 8.45 22.56
CA ARG A 143 -5.20 9.67 22.20
C ARG A 143 -6.14 10.86 22.14
#